data_dbe9d929735aaba9a054c943cae21b97
#
_entry.id   dbe9d929735aaba9a054c943cae21b97
#
_cell.length_a   1.000
_cell.length_b   1.000
_cell.length_c   1.000
_cell.angle_alpha   90.00
_cell.angle_beta   90.00
_cell.angle_gamma   90.00
#
_symmetry.space_group_name_H-M   'P 1'
#
loop_
_entity.id
_entity.type
_entity.pdbx_description
1 polymer ?
#
loop_
_entity_poly.entity_id
_entity_poly.type
_entity_poly.pdbx_seq_one_letter_code
_entity_poly.pdbx_strand_id
1 'polypeptide(L)'
;MKLQDMIGLAVFDVEDGKQIGKIHDFMLTADWRITGIELEGKGLFSSHVKMVAWDDIVAYGEDAIMIRNQQAVRKTEAHDIQHTYLLGPGKLKDLSVLTEEGLMLGHISDVYFDQEMGNNIIGLEISDGFVSDIIEGRKWLPCTEDMSIGENAVMVPPLSEQRLEKAIYSVNG
;
A
#
# COMPACT_ATOMS: atom_id res chain seq x y z
N MET A 1 6.43 -5.39 6.34
CA MET A 1 6.51 -5.63 4.88
C MET A 1 6.14 -4.37 4.14
N LYS A 2 6.77 -4.13 3.01
CA LYS A 2 6.46 -3.00 2.14
C LYS A 2 5.54 -3.42 1.00
N LEU A 3 4.57 -2.59 0.66
CA LEU A 3 3.66 -2.90 -0.46
C LEU A 3 4.41 -2.96 -1.78
N GLN A 4 5.44 -2.13 -1.98
CA GLN A 4 6.21 -2.13 -3.22
C GLN A 4 6.87 -3.48 -3.51
N ASP A 5 7.32 -4.18 -2.47
CA ASP A 5 7.99 -5.49 -2.63
C ASP A 5 7.03 -6.58 -3.12
N MET A 6 5.73 -6.35 -2.97
CA MET A 6 4.70 -7.30 -3.37
C MET A 6 4.13 -7.02 -4.76
N ILE A 7 4.33 -5.82 -5.31
CA ILE A 7 3.85 -5.49 -6.66
C ILE A 7 4.54 -6.42 -7.68
N GLY A 8 3.75 -7.03 -8.53
CA GLY A 8 4.22 -7.96 -9.56
C GLY A 8 4.40 -9.41 -9.10
N LEU A 9 4.26 -9.70 -7.79
CA LEU A 9 4.31 -11.08 -7.32
C LEU A 9 3.16 -11.91 -7.93
N ALA A 10 3.47 -13.15 -8.25
CA ALA A 10 2.48 -14.10 -8.73
C ALA A 10 1.48 -14.43 -7.62
N VAL A 11 0.22 -14.60 -8.00
CA VAL A 11 -0.86 -15.02 -7.11
C VAL A 11 -1.29 -16.42 -7.51
N PHE A 12 -1.21 -17.36 -6.57
CA PHE A 12 -1.59 -18.74 -6.76
C PHE A 12 -2.77 -19.14 -5.88
N ASP A 13 -3.59 -20.00 -6.39
CA ASP A 13 -4.64 -20.65 -5.62
C ASP A 13 -4.05 -21.89 -4.90
N VAL A 14 -4.36 -21.99 -3.61
CA VAL A 14 -3.85 -23.08 -2.75
C VAL A 14 -4.45 -24.44 -3.12
N GLU A 15 -5.70 -24.46 -3.58
CA GLU A 15 -6.40 -25.73 -3.86
C GLU A 15 -5.81 -26.46 -5.07
N ASP A 16 -5.58 -25.74 -6.15
CA ASP A 16 -5.18 -26.33 -7.43
C ASP A 16 -3.73 -26.01 -7.82
N GLY A 17 -3.06 -25.13 -7.09
CA GLY A 17 -1.72 -24.67 -7.44
C GLY A 17 -1.69 -23.90 -8.77
N LYS A 18 -2.82 -23.30 -9.15
CA LYS A 18 -2.94 -22.56 -10.38
C LYS A 18 -2.55 -21.11 -10.18
N GLN A 19 -1.74 -20.58 -11.08
CA GLN A 19 -1.48 -19.14 -11.10
C GLN A 19 -2.70 -18.39 -11.63
N ILE A 20 -3.22 -17.49 -10.80
CA ILE A 20 -4.43 -16.70 -11.09
C ILE A 20 -4.08 -15.38 -11.76
N GLY A 21 -2.91 -14.81 -11.43
CA GLY A 21 -2.46 -13.54 -11.97
C GLY A 21 -1.25 -13.03 -11.22
N LYS A 22 -1.05 -11.71 -11.28
CA LYS A 22 -0.01 -10.99 -10.54
C LYS A 22 -0.61 -9.79 -9.86
N ILE A 23 -0.02 -9.36 -8.75
CA ILE A 23 -0.46 -8.15 -8.05
C ILE A 23 -0.15 -6.92 -8.90
N HIS A 24 -1.18 -6.17 -9.21
CA HIS A 24 -1.10 -4.90 -9.94
C HIS A 24 -1.08 -3.70 -8.99
N ASP A 25 -1.95 -3.72 -7.97
CA ASP A 25 -2.08 -2.65 -7.00
C ASP A 25 -2.74 -3.17 -5.71
N PHE A 26 -2.81 -2.32 -4.71
CA PHE A 26 -3.53 -2.57 -3.46
C PHE A 26 -4.70 -1.60 -3.32
N MET A 27 -5.79 -2.09 -2.76
CA MET A 27 -6.96 -1.28 -2.42
C MET A 27 -6.91 -0.92 -0.94
N LEU A 28 -7.12 0.35 -0.65
CA LEU A 28 -6.97 0.93 0.68
C LEU A 28 -8.22 1.71 1.08
N THR A 29 -8.42 1.86 2.37
CA THR A 29 -9.47 2.72 2.94
C THR A 29 -8.89 3.99 3.53
N ALA A 30 -9.75 4.98 3.72
CA ALA A 30 -9.37 6.25 4.35
C ALA A 30 -8.91 6.11 5.82
N ASP A 31 -9.28 5.01 6.48
CA ASP A 31 -8.87 4.68 7.84
C ASP A 31 -7.64 3.77 7.93
N TRP A 32 -6.80 3.82 6.91
CA TRP A 32 -5.49 3.17 6.87
C TRP A 32 -5.55 1.64 6.94
N ARG A 33 -6.45 1.04 6.18
CA ARG A 33 -6.54 -0.42 6.06
C ARG A 33 -6.38 -0.86 4.62
N ILE A 34 -5.79 -2.03 4.44
CA ILE A 34 -5.73 -2.71 3.15
C ILE A 34 -6.98 -3.59 3.03
N THR A 35 -7.79 -3.37 2.01
CA THR A 35 -9.02 -4.16 1.79
C THR A 35 -8.83 -5.31 0.84
N GLY A 36 -7.83 -5.23 -0.03
CA GLY A 36 -7.55 -6.28 -0.98
C GLY A 36 -6.46 -5.93 -1.97
N ILE A 37 -6.24 -6.85 -2.88
CA ILE A 37 -5.30 -6.71 -3.99
C ILE A 37 -6.06 -6.61 -5.31
N GLU A 38 -5.56 -5.80 -6.22
CA GLU A 38 -5.97 -5.77 -7.62
C GLU A 38 -5.01 -6.64 -8.43
N LEU A 39 -5.56 -7.48 -9.28
CA LEU A 39 -4.79 -8.33 -10.18
C LEU A 39 -4.58 -7.64 -11.53
N GLU A 40 -3.45 -7.92 -12.17
CA GLU A 40 -3.19 -7.51 -13.55
C GLU A 40 -4.23 -8.10 -14.51
N GLY A 41 -4.47 -7.45 -15.64
CA GLY A 41 -5.33 -7.96 -16.71
C GLY A 41 -6.60 -7.15 -16.95
N LYS A 42 -6.64 -5.89 -16.53
CA LYS A 42 -7.70 -4.96 -16.91
C LYS A 42 -7.66 -4.72 -18.42
N GLY A 43 -8.75 -5.05 -19.13
CA GLY A 43 -8.90 -4.70 -20.53
C GLY A 43 -8.97 -3.18 -20.71
N LEU A 44 -8.47 -2.67 -21.86
CA LEU A 44 -8.42 -1.24 -22.19
C LEU A 44 -9.77 -0.51 -22.05
N PHE A 45 -10.88 -1.24 -22.18
CA PHE A 45 -12.24 -0.69 -22.13
C PHE A 45 -13.07 -1.22 -20.96
N SER A 46 -12.43 -1.91 -20.01
CA SER A 46 -13.14 -2.46 -18.86
C SER A 46 -13.23 -1.44 -17.73
N SER A 47 -14.44 -1.18 -17.24
CA SER A 47 -14.68 -0.42 -16.02
C SER A 47 -14.45 -1.25 -14.76
N HIS A 48 -14.27 -2.57 -14.92
CA HIS A 48 -14.07 -3.50 -13.81
C HIS A 48 -12.60 -3.85 -13.63
N VAL A 49 -12.22 -4.04 -12.39
CA VAL A 49 -10.94 -4.61 -11.99
C VAL A 49 -11.16 -5.95 -11.32
N LYS A 50 -10.22 -6.88 -11.50
CA LYS A 50 -10.21 -8.14 -10.75
C LYS A 50 -9.54 -7.90 -9.41
N MET A 51 -10.19 -8.31 -8.33
CA MET A 51 -9.69 -8.16 -6.98
C MET A 51 -9.78 -9.44 -6.18
N VAL A 52 -8.95 -9.53 -5.17
CA VAL A 52 -9.04 -10.52 -4.09
C VAL A 52 -9.10 -9.77 -2.77
N ALA A 53 -10.11 -10.06 -1.95
CA ALA A 53 -10.23 -9.47 -0.63
C ALA A 53 -9.07 -9.91 0.27
N TRP A 54 -8.65 -9.04 1.18
CA TRP A 54 -7.57 -9.33 2.11
C TRP A 54 -7.77 -10.64 2.87
N ASP A 55 -8.99 -10.90 3.33
CA ASP A 55 -9.34 -12.09 4.12
C ASP A 55 -9.25 -13.40 3.32
N ASP A 56 -9.21 -13.34 2.01
CA ASP A 56 -9.05 -14.50 1.13
C ASP A 56 -7.58 -14.81 0.81
N ILE A 57 -6.66 -13.99 1.28
CA ILE A 57 -5.22 -14.23 1.19
C ILE A 57 -4.82 -15.11 2.38
N VAL A 58 -4.25 -16.28 2.09
CA VAL A 58 -3.88 -17.26 3.13
C VAL A 58 -2.39 -17.25 3.46
N ALA A 59 -1.55 -16.72 2.58
CA ALA A 59 -0.12 -16.61 2.83
C ALA A 59 0.52 -15.49 2.00
N TYR A 60 1.49 -14.82 2.61
CA TYR A 60 2.32 -13.79 2.01
C TYR A 60 3.75 -14.29 1.94
N GLY A 61 4.12 -14.87 0.81
CA GLY A 61 5.47 -15.38 0.59
C GLY A 61 6.38 -14.37 -0.10
N GLU A 62 7.66 -14.68 -0.12
CA GLU A 62 8.66 -13.89 -0.84
C GLU A 62 8.48 -13.99 -2.37
N ASP A 63 8.05 -15.16 -2.84
CA ASP A 63 7.95 -15.44 -4.28
C ASP A 63 6.52 -15.39 -4.81
N ALA A 64 5.53 -15.56 -3.95
CA ALA A 64 4.14 -15.62 -4.35
C ALA A 64 3.19 -15.29 -3.20
N ILE A 65 2.03 -14.80 -3.57
CA ILE A 65 0.88 -14.65 -2.67
C ILE A 65 -0.07 -15.81 -2.91
N MET A 66 -0.51 -16.43 -1.83
CA MET A 66 -1.43 -17.57 -1.89
C MET A 66 -2.82 -17.14 -1.51
N ILE A 67 -3.81 -17.43 -2.35
CA ILE A 67 -5.21 -17.18 -2.08
C ILE A 67 -5.96 -18.49 -1.84
N ARG A 68 -7.13 -18.41 -1.22
CA ARG A 68 -7.91 -19.56 -0.80
C ARG A 68 -8.29 -20.48 -1.96
N ASN A 69 -8.90 -19.90 -2.98
CA ASN A 69 -9.33 -20.60 -4.20
C ASN A 69 -9.69 -19.58 -5.30
N GLN A 70 -10.03 -20.09 -6.48
CA GLN A 70 -10.37 -19.23 -7.63
C GLN A 70 -11.64 -18.42 -7.45
N GLN A 71 -12.58 -18.89 -6.63
CA GLN A 71 -13.82 -18.17 -6.31
C GLN A 71 -13.57 -16.91 -5.48
N ALA A 72 -12.39 -16.76 -4.89
CA ALA A 72 -11.99 -15.54 -4.20
C ALA A 72 -11.74 -14.36 -5.15
N VAL A 73 -11.50 -14.63 -6.43
CA VAL A 73 -11.33 -13.58 -7.44
C VAL A 73 -12.70 -12.98 -7.79
N ARG A 74 -12.85 -11.68 -7.57
CA ARG A 74 -14.09 -10.94 -7.80
C ARG A 74 -13.85 -9.79 -8.77
N LYS A 75 -14.94 -9.30 -9.38
CA LYS A 75 -14.94 -8.09 -10.17
C LYS A 75 -15.45 -6.93 -9.32
N THR A 76 -14.76 -5.81 -9.36
CA THR A 76 -15.14 -4.58 -8.68
C THR A 76 -15.18 -3.45 -9.70
N GLU A 77 -16.17 -2.57 -9.59
CA GLU A 77 -16.21 -1.35 -10.40
C GLU A 77 -15.05 -0.42 -10.01
N ALA A 78 -14.31 0.07 -10.98
CA ALA A 78 -13.16 0.94 -10.70
C ALA A 78 -13.57 2.20 -9.93
N HIS A 79 -14.77 2.74 -10.16
CA HIS A 79 -15.26 3.94 -9.48
C HIS A 79 -15.62 3.72 -8.00
N ASP A 80 -15.78 2.46 -7.56
CA ASP A 80 -16.03 2.13 -6.16
C ASP A 80 -14.73 2.10 -5.33
N ILE A 81 -13.57 2.13 -5.98
CA ILE A 81 -12.27 2.15 -5.32
C ILE A 81 -11.92 3.59 -4.96
N GLN A 82 -11.82 3.87 -3.66
CA GLN A 82 -11.51 5.23 -3.17
C GLN A 82 -10.02 5.53 -3.14
N HIS A 83 -9.24 4.59 -2.65
CA HIS A 83 -7.79 4.73 -2.50
C HIS A 83 -7.07 3.48 -2.99
N THR A 84 -5.93 3.72 -3.60
CA THR A 84 -4.99 2.67 -4.03
C THR A 84 -3.59 3.01 -3.55
N TYR A 85 -2.67 2.05 -3.67
CA TYR A 85 -1.28 2.31 -3.32
C TYR A 85 -0.51 2.99 -4.46
N LEU A 86 -0.57 2.43 -5.68
CA LEU A 86 0.43 2.72 -6.71
C LEU A 86 -0.11 3.51 -7.91
N LEU A 87 -1.20 3.09 -8.52
CA LEU A 87 -1.57 3.53 -9.88
C LEU A 87 -3.01 4.01 -10.01
N GLY A 88 -3.91 3.52 -9.17
CA GLY A 88 -5.35 3.74 -9.33
C GLY A 88 -5.84 5.05 -8.71
N PRO A 89 -7.16 5.17 -8.55
CA PRO A 89 -7.76 6.36 -7.94
C PRO A 89 -7.25 6.59 -6.51
N GLY A 90 -7.06 7.84 -6.15
CA GLY A 90 -6.65 8.21 -4.80
C GLY A 90 -5.35 7.56 -4.34
N LYS A 91 -4.39 7.38 -5.25
CA LYS A 91 -3.13 6.68 -4.95
C LYS A 91 -2.33 7.37 -3.85
N LEU A 92 -1.75 6.58 -2.95
CA LEU A 92 -0.90 7.09 -1.88
C LEU A 92 0.52 7.38 -2.33
N LYS A 93 1.07 6.57 -3.24
CA LYS A 93 2.44 6.77 -3.71
C LYS A 93 2.61 8.15 -4.34
N ASP A 94 3.69 8.81 -3.97
CA ASP A 94 4.06 10.18 -4.38
C ASP A 94 3.17 11.28 -3.81
N LEU A 95 2.22 10.95 -2.96
CA LEU A 95 1.38 11.95 -2.30
C LEU A 95 2.21 12.74 -1.29
N SER A 96 2.02 14.05 -1.27
CA SER A 96 2.68 14.94 -0.30
C SER A 96 2.22 14.64 1.13
N VAL A 97 3.13 14.76 2.09
CA VAL A 97 2.82 14.66 3.51
C VAL A 97 3.02 16.04 4.13
N LEU A 98 1.93 16.66 4.57
CA LEU A 98 1.90 18.01 5.12
C LEU A 98 1.42 18.00 6.56
N THR A 99 2.08 18.77 7.42
CA THR A 99 1.53 19.06 8.74
C THR A 99 0.37 20.05 8.62
N GLU A 100 -0.50 20.06 9.62
CA GLU A 100 -1.61 21.02 9.71
C GLU A 100 -1.13 22.48 9.79
N GLU A 101 0.14 22.71 10.10
CA GLU A 101 0.77 24.03 10.11
C GLU A 101 1.40 24.41 8.76
N GLY A 102 1.31 23.52 7.77
CA GLY A 102 1.82 23.78 6.42
C GLY A 102 3.28 23.41 6.18
N LEU A 103 3.88 22.60 7.05
CA LEU A 103 5.23 22.09 6.85
C LEU A 103 5.19 20.84 5.99
N MET A 104 5.94 20.84 4.88
CA MET A 104 6.12 19.67 4.03
C MET A 104 7.14 18.72 4.65
N LEU A 105 6.72 17.50 4.98
CA LEU A 105 7.62 16.45 5.50
C LEU A 105 8.28 15.65 4.37
N GLY A 106 7.67 15.61 3.21
CA GLY A 106 8.13 14.88 2.03
C GLY A 106 6.97 14.25 1.27
N HIS A 107 7.27 13.16 0.56
CA HIS A 107 6.30 12.43 -0.25
C HIS A 107 6.31 10.95 0.14
N ILE A 108 5.18 10.29 0.03
CA ILE A 108 5.09 8.86 0.30
C ILE A 108 5.85 8.09 -0.78
N SER A 109 6.87 7.34 -0.38
CA SER A 109 7.63 6.46 -1.27
C SER A 109 7.20 5.00 -1.15
N ASP A 110 6.72 4.58 0.02
CA ASP A 110 6.20 3.25 0.26
C ASP A 110 5.29 3.21 1.48
N VAL A 111 4.60 2.09 1.65
CA VAL A 111 3.65 1.85 2.73
C VAL A 111 4.01 0.53 3.42
N TYR A 112 4.04 0.54 4.74
CA TYR A 112 4.35 -0.63 5.56
C TYR A 112 3.10 -1.23 6.19
N PHE A 113 3.05 -2.54 6.18
CA PHE A 113 2.08 -3.31 6.96
C PHE A 113 2.75 -4.50 7.64
N ASP A 114 2.08 -5.06 8.63
CA ASP A 114 2.50 -6.28 9.30
C ASP A 114 1.38 -7.31 9.23
N GLN A 115 1.63 -8.42 8.56
CA GLN A 115 0.63 -9.48 8.37
C GLN A 115 0.14 -10.08 9.70
N GLU A 116 0.95 -10.04 10.75
CA GLU A 116 0.56 -10.53 12.08
C GLU A 116 -0.39 -9.56 12.79
N MET A 117 -0.39 -8.30 12.39
CA MET A 117 -1.27 -7.25 12.90
C MET A 117 -2.52 -7.04 12.04
N GLY A 118 -2.79 -7.94 11.10
CA GLY A 118 -3.95 -7.88 10.22
C GLY A 118 -3.72 -6.97 9.01
N ASN A 119 -4.75 -6.26 8.62
CA ASN A 119 -4.75 -5.42 7.41
C ASN A 119 -4.46 -3.93 7.67
N ASN A 120 -3.97 -3.59 8.84
CA ASN A 120 -3.66 -2.20 9.18
C ASN A 120 -2.34 -1.76 8.56
N ILE A 121 -2.33 -0.57 8.01
CA ILE A 121 -1.11 0.13 7.61
C ILE A 121 -0.45 0.65 8.89
N ILE A 122 0.81 0.29 9.11
CA ILE A 122 1.54 0.63 10.33
C ILE A 122 2.45 1.84 10.19
N GLY A 123 2.85 2.17 8.96
CA GLY A 123 3.72 3.31 8.73
C GLY A 123 3.89 3.64 7.26
N LEU A 124 4.45 4.81 7.03
CA LEU A 124 4.74 5.35 5.72
C LEU A 124 6.24 5.58 5.58
N GLU A 125 6.79 5.20 4.44
CA GLU A 125 8.15 5.60 4.08
C GLU A 125 8.05 6.96 3.39
N ILE A 126 8.81 7.92 3.89
CA ILE A 126 8.81 9.30 3.42
C ILE A 126 10.13 9.60 2.71
N SER A 127 10.02 10.07 1.48
CA SER A 127 11.13 10.59 0.69
C SER A 127 11.11 12.12 0.73
N ASP A 128 12.23 12.72 1.07
CA ASP A 128 12.42 14.18 1.09
C ASP A 128 13.08 14.69 -0.19
N GLY A 129 13.32 13.81 -1.14
CA GLY A 129 13.95 14.08 -2.42
C GLY A 129 15.18 13.23 -2.66
N PHE A 130 15.55 13.07 -3.92
CA PHE A 130 16.61 12.14 -4.34
C PHE A 130 17.97 12.40 -3.67
N VAL A 131 18.35 13.67 -3.56
CA VAL A 131 19.65 14.03 -2.95
C VAL A 131 19.64 13.80 -1.45
N SER A 132 18.57 14.20 -0.77
CA SER A 132 18.41 13.96 0.68
C SER A 132 18.36 12.46 0.99
N ASP A 133 17.67 11.67 0.17
CA ASP A 133 17.57 10.22 0.35
C ASP A 133 18.92 9.51 0.24
N ILE A 134 19.83 10.02 -0.61
CA ILE A 134 21.19 9.49 -0.73
C ILE A 134 22.03 9.82 0.51
N ILE A 135 21.91 11.04 1.03
CA ILE A 135 22.73 11.54 2.12
C ILE A 135 22.19 11.09 3.49
N GLU A 136 20.90 11.25 3.71
CA GLU A 136 20.25 11.05 5.01
C GLU A 136 19.45 9.75 5.10
N GLY A 137 19.15 9.13 3.96
CA GLY A 137 18.21 8.00 3.85
C GLY A 137 16.75 8.45 3.89
N ARG A 138 15.87 7.52 3.56
CA ARG A 138 14.43 7.73 3.67
C ARG A 138 14.00 7.67 5.13
N LYS A 139 12.90 8.34 5.45
CA LYS A 139 12.36 8.42 6.80
C LYS A 139 11.11 7.58 6.92
N TRP A 140 10.84 7.13 8.11
CA TRP A 140 9.64 6.37 8.43
C TRP A 140 8.74 7.15 9.37
N LEU A 141 7.46 7.22 9.04
CA LEU A 141 6.44 7.86 9.87
C LEU A 141 5.43 6.82 10.33
N PRO A 142 5.30 6.59 11.65
CA PRO A 142 4.25 5.72 12.17
C PRO A 142 2.87 6.22 11.75
N CYS A 143 2.01 5.31 11.31
CA CYS A 143 0.63 5.63 10.98
C CYS A 143 -0.21 5.70 12.24
N THR A 144 -0.89 6.83 12.45
CA THR A 144 -1.72 7.09 13.63
C THR A 144 -3.13 7.51 13.21
N GLU A 145 -4.10 7.40 14.11
CA GLU A 145 -5.51 7.70 13.84
C GLU A 145 -5.78 9.16 13.50
N ASP A 146 -4.87 10.05 13.91
CA ASP A 146 -4.97 11.50 13.66
C ASP A 146 -4.41 11.93 12.30
N MET A 147 -3.98 10.98 11.48
CA MET A 147 -3.55 11.21 10.10
C MET A 147 -4.70 10.97 9.14
N SER A 148 -4.86 11.84 8.14
CA SER A 148 -5.93 11.71 7.15
C SER A 148 -5.41 11.75 5.72
N ILE A 149 -6.04 10.95 4.86
CA ILE A 149 -5.75 10.94 3.43
C ILE A 149 -6.65 11.97 2.75
N GLY A 150 -6.03 13.03 2.23
CA GLY A 150 -6.72 14.03 1.44
C GLY A 150 -6.58 13.80 -0.05
N GLU A 151 -7.16 14.68 -0.84
CA GLU A 151 -7.12 14.61 -2.31
C GLU A 151 -5.70 14.81 -2.86
N ASN A 152 -4.96 15.78 -2.31
CA ASN A 152 -3.63 16.15 -2.80
C ASN A 152 -2.51 15.98 -1.77
N ALA A 153 -2.84 15.59 -0.55
CA ALA A 153 -1.86 15.43 0.52
C ALA A 153 -2.41 14.53 1.62
N VAL A 154 -1.49 13.83 2.30
CA VAL A 154 -1.77 13.26 3.61
C VAL A 154 -1.55 14.35 4.64
N MET A 155 -2.57 14.61 5.45
CA MET A 155 -2.51 15.58 6.52
C MET A 155 -2.12 14.91 7.82
N VAL A 156 -1.12 15.45 8.48
CA VAL A 156 -0.56 14.89 9.70
C VAL A 156 -0.49 15.97 10.80
N PRO A 157 -0.56 15.56 12.09
CA PRO A 157 -0.41 16.51 13.19
C PRO A 157 0.97 17.18 13.20
N PRO A 158 1.09 18.37 13.81
CA PRO A 158 2.39 19.06 13.93
C PRO A 158 3.48 18.22 14.59
N LEU A 159 3.13 17.37 15.56
CA LEU A 159 4.05 16.45 16.23
C LEU A 159 4.67 15.40 15.31
N SER A 160 4.13 15.21 14.11
CA SER A 160 4.63 14.20 13.16
C SER A 160 6.04 14.49 12.70
N GLU A 161 6.46 15.75 12.68
CA GLU A 161 7.86 16.11 12.39
C GLU A 161 8.84 15.44 13.36
N GLN A 162 8.49 15.43 14.65
CA GLN A 162 9.30 14.80 15.69
C GLN A 162 9.19 13.27 15.70
N ARG A 163 8.11 12.74 15.14
CA ARG A 163 7.89 11.28 15.01
C ARG A 163 8.59 10.68 13.80
N LEU A 164 9.07 11.52 12.87
CA LEU A 164 9.87 11.04 11.73
C LEU A 164 11.13 10.38 12.24
N GLU A 165 11.25 9.09 11.97
CA GLU A 165 12.42 8.30 12.29
C GLU A 165 13.17 7.99 11.00
N LYS A 166 14.50 7.87 11.09
CA LYS A 166 15.25 7.30 9.98
C LYS A 166 14.71 5.91 9.75
N ALA A 167 14.29 5.61 8.53
CA ALA A 167 13.93 4.27 8.13
C ALA A 167 15.20 3.42 8.31
N ILE A 168 15.35 2.86 9.49
CA ILE A 168 16.34 1.83 9.72
C ILE A 168 15.82 0.68 8.90
N TYR A 169 16.49 0.40 7.81
CA TYR A 169 16.28 -0.84 7.12
C TYR A 169 16.47 -1.93 8.18
N SER A 170 15.37 -2.49 8.64
CA SER A 170 15.46 -3.69 9.41
C SER A 170 15.97 -4.77 8.46
N VAL A 171 17.27 -4.94 8.47
CA VAL A 171 17.96 -6.05 7.83
C VAL A 171 17.62 -7.36 8.53
N ASN A 172 16.68 -7.33 9.45
CA ASN A 172 16.14 -8.45 10.18
C ASN A 172 14.65 -8.59 9.82
N GLY A 173 14.45 -9.02 8.57
CA GLY A 173 13.13 -9.46 8.14
C GLY A 173 12.78 -10.81 8.70
#